data_36efe028095c9f9c36c7962ea8917f00
#
_entry.id   36efe028095c9f9c36c7962ea8917f00
#
_cell.length_a   1.000
_cell.length_b   1.000
_cell.length_c   1.000
_cell.angle_alpha   90.00
_cell.angle_beta   90.00
_cell.angle_gamma   90.00
#
_symmetry.space_group_name_H-M   'P 1'
#
loop_
_entity.id
_entity.type
_entity.pdbx_description
1 polymer ?
#
loop_
_entity_poly.entity_id
_entity_poly.type
_entity_poly.pdbx_seq_one_letter_code
_entity_poly.pdbx_strand_id
1 'polypeptide(L)'
;MRFGIKNVVKNIADGLFPPRCRGCGELGAYLCKCCKKNISENMKARELEGAGGVFDEAVYLGYRDEILGELIEEAKYESVRGELLEIAEVVWRGYLQGLGEAVLVPMPTSRKHVRERAMDHMDRICREVERLSGGKVKRVRLLTRAKDTVQVGASPEVRKKQAKEAVKVDEKVVAEFLRERPEARVVLMDDVWTTGASMVEAGKLLCKAGVSKLTAVAITKSRTRKSPAIRHGEID
;
A
#
# COMPACT_ATOMS: atom_id res chain seq x y z
N MET A 1 -15.84 -17.74 -15.62
CA MET A 1 -16.48 -18.67 -14.66
C MET A 1 -15.57 -19.26 -13.56
N ARG A 2 -14.24 -19.23 -13.65
CA ARG A 2 -13.32 -19.78 -12.59
C ARG A 2 -13.23 -18.95 -11.31
N PHE A 3 -13.63 -17.68 -11.30
CA PHE A 3 -13.54 -16.78 -10.13
C PHE A 3 -14.60 -17.04 -9.04
N GLY A 4 -15.77 -17.53 -9.40
CA GLY A 4 -16.86 -17.78 -8.44
C GLY A 4 -16.60 -18.99 -7.53
N ILE A 5 -16.05 -20.06 -8.08
CA ILE A 5 -15.87 -21.33 -7.35
C ILE A 5 -14.81 -21.21 -6.25
N LYS A 6 -13.69 -20.51 -6.50
CA LYS A 6 -12.65 -20.31 -5.47
C LYS A 6 -13.14 -19.50 -4.26
N ASN A 7 -14.03 -18.51 -4.51
CA ASN A 7 -14.60 -17.72 -3.41
C ASN A 7 -15.63 -18.52 -2.61
N VAL A 8 -16.42 -19.38 -3.25
CA VAL A 8 -17.39 -20.25 -2.56
C VAL A 8 -16.67 -21.29 -1.71
N VAL A 9 -15.65 -21.95 -2.27
CA VAL A 9 -14.83 -22.93 -1.54
C VAL A 9 -14.14 -22.29 -0.35
N LYS A 10 -13.63 -21.04 -0.49
CA LYS A 10 -13.00 -20.34 0.63
C LYS A 10 -13.99 -19.96 1.70
N ASN A 11 -15.16 -19.43 1.35
CA ASN A 11 -16.21 -19.10 2.34
C ASN A 11 -16.65 -20.32 3.14
N ILE A 12 -16.69 -21.50 2.50
CA ILE A 12 -16.96 -22.76 3.19
C ILE A 12 -15.77 -23.17 4.08
N ALA A 13 -14.55 -23.02 3.58
CA ALA A 13 -13.33 -23.30 4.35
C ALA A 13 -13.18 -22.36 5.55
N ASP A 14 -13.41 -21.05 5.38
CA ASP A 14 -13.39 -20.06 6.47
C ASP A 14 -14.51 -20.32 7.50
N GLY A 15 -15.62 -20.94 7.10
CA GLY A 15 -16.68 -21.37 8.01
C GLY A 15 -16.31 -22.62 8.83
N LEU A 16 -15.52 -23.53 8.26
CA LEU A 16 -15.04 -24.74 8.94
C LEU A 16 -13.72 -24.52 9.68
N PHE A 17 -12.86 -23.65 9.16
CA PHE A 17 -11.56 -23.28 9.70
C PHE A 17 -11.43 -21.76 9.71
N PRO A 18 -12.07 -21.06 10.66
CA PRO A 18 -12.05 -19.61 10.71
C PRO A 18 -10.62 -19.09 10.87
N PRO A 19 -10.27 -17.97 10.20
CA PRO A 19 -8.94 -17.38 10.34
C PRO A 19 -8.65 -17.02 11.79
N ARG A 20 -7.37 -17.03 12.15
CA ARG A 20 -6.90 -16.59 13.46
C ARG A 20 -6.33 -15.19 13.38
N CYS A 21 -6.67 -14.36 14.35
CA CYS A 21 -6.11 -13.02 14.49
C CYS A 21 -4.60 -13.08 14.68
N ARG A 22 -3.84 -12.37 13.83
CA ARG A 22 -2.38 -12.31 13.90
C ARG A 22 -1.87 -11.59 15.15
N GLY A 23 -2.72 -10.75 15.79
CA GLY A 23 -2.34 -10.05 17.00
C GLY A 23 -2.56 -10.85 18.31
N CYS A 24 -3.68 -11.56 18.42
CA CYS A 24 -4.04 -12.24 19.69
C CYS A 24 -4.46 -13.70 19.54
N GLY A 25 -4.49 -14.25 18.32
CA GLY A 25 -4.89 -15.64 18.07
C GLY A 25 -6.41 -15.92 18.08
N GLU A 26 -7.26 -14.92 18.36
CA GLU A 26 -8.73 -15.07 18.36
C GLU A 26 -9.24 -15.55 17.00
N LEU A 27 -10.24 -16.43 17.01
CA LEU A 27 -10.84 -16.98 15.80
C LEU A 27 -11.84 -16.02 15.16
N GLY A 28 -11.95 -16.07 13.83
CA GLY A 28 -13.00 -15.39 13.07
C GLY A 28 -12.56 -14.17 12.26
N ALA A 29 -11.31 -13.71 12.41
CA ALA A 29 -10.75 -12.59 11.65
C ALA A 29 -9.23 -12.74 11.48
N TYR A 30 -8.67 -12.21 10.41
CA TYR A 30 -7.20 -12.11 10.25
C TYR A 30 -6.62 -11.07 11.20
N LEU A 31 -7.41 -10.03 11.52
CA LEU A 31 -7.13 -9.05 12.55
C LEU A 31 -8.44 -8.69 13.24
N CYS A 32 -8.64 -9.09 14.49
CA CYS A 32 -9.87 -8.86 15.23
C CYS A 32 -10.09 -7.36 15.54
N LYS A 33 -11.31 -6.98 15.91
CA LYS A 33 -11.66 -5.58 16.19
C LYS A 33 -10.78 -4.94 17.26
N CYS A 34 -10.43 -5.71 18.30
CA CYS A 34 -9.59 -5.24 19.39
C CYS A 34 -8.17 -4.94 18.92
N CYS A 35 -7.54 -5.86 18.17
CA CYS A 35 -6.20 -5.66 17.62
C CYS A 35 -6.17 -4.55 16.57
N LYS A 36 -7.18 -4.43 15.71
CA LYS A 36 -7.28 -3.32 14.75
C LYS A 36 -7.34 -1.98 15.48
N LYS A 37 -8.17 -1.86 16.51
CA LYS A 37 -8.27 -0.66 17.32
C LYS A 37 -6.94 -0.32 17.97
N ASN A 38 -6.31 -1.29 18.64
CA ASN A 38 -5.02 -1.10 19.29
C ASN A 38 -3.93 -0.65 18.33
N ILE A 39 -3.80 -1.33 17.17
CA ILE A 39 -2.81 -0.94 16.15
C ILE A 39 -3.10 0.47 15.63
N SER A 40 -4.35 0.80 15.31
CA SER A 40 -4.73 2.11 14.78
C SER A 40 -4.47 3.24 15.79
N GLU A 41 -4.82 3.05 17.06
CA GLU A 41 -4.65 4.06 18.11
C GLU A 41 -3.17 4.28 18.49
N ASN A 42 -2.35 3.25 18.38
CA ASN A 42 -0.91 3.31 18.64
C ASN A 42 -0.06 3.55 17.40
N MET A 43 -0.70 3.66 16.22
CA MET A 43 0.01 3.93 14.97
C MET A 43 0.65 5.31 15.02
N LYS A 44 1.97 5.34 14.80
CA LYS A 44 2.73 6.58 14.67
C LYS A 44 3.32 6.63 13.27
N ALA A 45 2.89 7.61 12.48
CA ALA A 45 3.58 7.92 11.25
C ALA A 45 5.01 8.34 11.55
N ARG A 46 5.98 7.74 10.87
CA ARG A 46 7.41 8.00 11.02
C ARG A 46 7.96 8.50 9.71
N GLU A 47 8.80 9.53 9.78
CA GLU A 47 9.40 10.12 8.59
C GLU A 47 10.28 9.14 7.82
N LEU A 48 10.19 9.20 6.50
CA LEU A 48 10.99 8.43 5.57
C LEU A 48 12.25 9.21 5.19
N GLU A 49 13.39 8.77 5.69
CA GLU A 49 14.68 9.30 5.26
C GLU A 49 14.93 9.01 3.76
N GLY A 50 15.57 9.95 3.06
CA GLY A 50 15.93 9.80 1.66
C GLY A 50 14.80 10.10 0.67
N ALA A 51 13.66 10.58 1.13
CA ALA A 51 12.55 11.04 0.28
C ALA A 51 12.85 12.38 -0.46
N GLY A 52 13.88 13.08 -0.03
CA GLY A 52 14.63 14.18 -0.68
C GLY A 52 13.84 15.20 -1.47
N GLY A 53 13.04 16.08 -0.82
CA GLY A 53 12.49 17.27 -1.48
C GLY A 53 11.44 17.03 -2.57
N VAL A 54 11.00 15.78 -2.77
CA VAL A 54 9.97 15.40 -3.75
C VAL A 54 8.58 15.46 -3.14
N PHE A 55 8.48 15.16 -1.86
CA PHE A 55 7.23 15.09 -1.10
C PHE A 55 7.20 16.19 -0.05
N ASP A 56 6.01 16.76 0.18
CA ASP A 56 5.78 17.67 1.31
C ASP A 56 5.91 16.90 2.63
N GLU A 57 5.46 15.66 2.63
CA GLU A 57 5.56 14.72 3.74
C GLU A 57 5.78 13.30 3.19
N ALA A 58 6.66 12.54 3.81
CA ALA A 58 6.89 11.15 3.46
C ALA A 58 7.00 10.31 4.73
N VAL A 59 6.08 9.35 4.89
CA VAL A 59 5.95 8.58 6.14
C VAL A 59 5.76 7.09 5.89
N TYR A 60 6.08 6.29 6.92
CA TYR A 60 5.69 4.88 7.01
C TYR A 60 4.94 4.62 8.32
N LEU A 61 4.07 3.61 8.30
CA LEU A 61 3.12 3.36 9.38
C LEU A 61 3.54 2.20 10.29
N GLY A 62 4.37 1.28 9.80
CA GLY A 62 4.88 0.14 10.55
C GLY A 62 6.14 -0.45 9.93
N TYR A 63 6.67 -1.53 10.50
CA TYR A 63 7.76 -2.26 9.89
C TYR A 63 7.27 -3.55 9.21
N ARG A 64 8.04 -4.03 8.23
CA ARG A 64 7.69 -5.22 7.45
C ARG A 64 7.66 -6.51 8.30
N ASP A 65 8.39 -6.55 9.37
CA ASP A 65 8.47 -7.62 10.37
C ASP A 65 7.48 -7.46 11.53
N GLU A 66 6.49 -6.59 11.38
CA GLU A 66 5.36 -6.39 12.29
C GLU A 66 4.05 -6.91 11.65
N ILE A 67 2.98 -6.98 12.45
CA ILE A 67 1.68 -7.55 12.05
C ILE A 67 1.18 -7.04 10.69
N LEU A 68 1.28 -5.73 10.43
CA LEU A 68 0.84 -5.18 9.13
C LEU A 68 1.67 -5.69 7.95
N GLY A 69 2.98 -5.86 8.15
CA GLY A 69 3.86 -6.37 7.12
C GLY A 69 3.60 -7.84 6.83
N GLU A 70 3.36 -8.65 7.85
CA GLU A 70 2.98 -10.06 7.72
C GLU A 70 1.67 -10.22 6.95
N LEU A 71 0.62 -9.45 7.31
CA LEU A 71 -0.66 -9.44 6.60
C LEU A 71 -0.52 -9.03 5.13
N ILE A 72 0.32 -8.02 4.82
CA ILE A 72 0.59 -7.60 3.44
C ILE A 72 1.27 -8.73 2.66
N GLU A 73 2.27 -9.40 3.22
CA GLU A 73 2.96 -10.50 2.55
C GLU A 73 2.00 -11.67 2.28
N GLU A 74 1.21 -12.07 3.27
CA GLU A 74 0.20 -13.13 3.10
C GLU A 74 -0.83 -12.76 2.03
N ALA A 75 -1.38 -11.55 2.08
CA ALA A 75 -2.35 -11.06 1.11
C ALA A 75 -1.81 -11.04 -0.34
N LYS A 76 -0.49 -10.87 -0.51
CA LYS A 76 0.16 -10.93 -1.84
C LYS A 76 0.14 -12.33 -2.44
N TYR A 77 0.27 -13.38 -1.63
CA TYR A 77 0.45 -14.75 -2.12
C TYR A 77 -0.84 -15.57 -2.10
N GLU A 78 -1.72 -15.33 -1.14
CA GLU A 78 -2.90 -16.16 -0.96
C GLU A 78 -4.18 -15.64 -1.62
N SER A 79 -4.14 -14.47 -2.27
CA SER A 79 -5.33 -13.79 -2.85
C SER A 79 -6.44 -13.57 -1.82
N VAL A 80 -6.09 -13.38 -0.56
CA VAL A 80 -7.04 -13.25 0.54
C VAL A 80 -7.59 -11.83 0.61
N ARG A 81 -8.84 -11.67 0.20
CA ARG A 81 -9.51 -10.37 0.19
C ARG A 81 -9.74 -9.80 1.60
N GLY A 82 -9.95 -10.67 2.59
CA GLY A 82 -10.25 -10.26 3.97
C GLY A 82 -9.11 -9.46 4.59
N GLU A 83 -7.88 -9.92 4.46
CA GLU A 83 -6.69 -9.26 5.00
C GLU A 83 -6.52 -7.83 4.45
N LEU A 84 -6.71 -7.64 3.13
CA LEU A 84 -6.60 -6.31 2.52
C LEU A 84 -7.64 -5.33 3.05
N LEU A 85 -8.86 -5.81 3.38
CA LEU A 85 -9.90 -4.98 3.98
C LEU A 85 -9.52 -4.56 5.41
N GLU A 86 -8.95 -5.46 6.18
CA GLU A 86 -8.50 -5.19 7.55
C GLU A 86 -7.29 -4.26 7.58
N ILE A 87 -6.33 -4.44 6.66
CA ILE A 87 -5.22 -3.50 6.47
C ILE A 87 -5.75 -2.10 6.12
N ALA A 88 -6.68 -2.01 5.18
CA ALA A 88 -7.28 -0.74 4.77
C ALA A 88 -7.97 -0.03 5.93
N GLU A 89 -8.71 -0.76 6.79
CA GLU A 89 -9.36 -0.21 7.96
C GLU A 89 -8.34 0.34 8.98
N VAL A 90 -7.27 -0.40 9.24
CA VAL A 90 -6.20 0.03 10.17
C VAL A 90 -5.50 1.28 9.64
N VAL A 91 -5.12 1.30 8.37
CA VAL A 91 -4.45 2.44 7.73
C VAL A 91 -5.35 3.67 7.68
N TRP A 92 -6.63 3.49 7.36
CA TRP A 92 -7.62 4.56 7.38
C TRP A 92 -7.75 5.19 8.76
N ARG A 93 -8.05 4.39 9.78
CA ARG A 93 -8.30 4.87 11.14
C ARG A 93 -7.03 5.41 11.82
N GLY A 94 -5.89 4.76 11.56
CA GLY A 94 -4.63 5.08 12.24
C GLY A 94 -3.91 6.29 11.65
N TYR A 95 -4.15 6.64 10.39
CA TYR A 95 -3.44 7.73 9.76
C TYR A 95 -4.26 8.55 8.75
N LEU A 96 -4.80 7.92 7.70
CA LEU A 96 -5.35 8.67 6.57
C LEU A 96 -6.57 9.51 6.94
N GLN A 97 -7.36 9.10 7.92
CA GLN A 97 -8.51 9.85 8.41
C GLN A 97 -8.11 11.24 8.93
N GLY A 98 -6.93 11.37 9.52
CA GLY A 98 -6.37 12.62 10.03
C GLY A 98 -5.94 13.61 8.94
N LEU A 99 -5.72 13.15 7.71
CA LEU A 99 -5.30 14.01 6.59
C LEU A 99 -6.44 14.86 6.02
N GLY A 100 -7.70 14.53 6.32
CA GLY A 100 -8.87 15.20 5.74
C GLY A 100 -9.14 14.76 4.30
N GLU A 101 -9.52 15.70 3.43
CA GLU A 101 -9.75 15.42 2.01
C GLU A 101 -8.44 15.16 1.27
N ALA A 102 -8.38 14.05 0.55
CA ALA A 102 -7.20 13.64 -0.19
C ALA A 102 -7.53 12.77 -1.40
N VAL A 103 -6.57 12.66 -2.31
CA VAL A 103 -6.63 11.76 -3.46
C VAL A 103 -5.56 10.69 -3.30
N LEU A 104 -5.97 9.44 -3.16
CA LEU A 104 -5.06 8.30 -3.08
C LEU A 104 -4.62 7.85 -4.47
N VAL A 105 -3.33 7.78 -4.66
CA VAL A 105 -2.70 7.26 -5.87
C VAL A 105 -1.92 6.00 -5.49
N PRO A 106 -2.44 4.80 -5.81
CA PRO A 106 -1.71 3.57 -5.56
C PRO A 106 -0.48 3.47 -6.46
N MET A 107 0.66 3.03 -5.93
CA MET A 107 1.80 2.62 -6.74
C MET A 107 1.38 1.45 -7.65
N PRO A 108 1.66 1.52 -8.95
CA PRO A 108 1.21 0.50 -9.90
C PRO A 108 1.98 -0.81 -9.73
N THR A 109 1.27 -1.90 -9.49
CA THR A 109 1.84 -3.26 -9.42
C THR A 109 2.23 -3.77 -10.81
N SER A 110 3.30 -4.58 -10.90
CA SER A 110 3.71 -5.15 -12.18
C SER A 110 2.62 -6.06 -12.77
N ARG A 111 2.49 -6.06 -14.11
CA ARG A 111 1.50 -6.92 -14.80
C ARG A 111 1.74 -8.40 -14.52
N LYS A 112 2.99 -8.81 -14.35
CA LYS A 112 3.36 -10.17 -13.96
C LYS A 112 2.75 -10.50 -12.61
N HIS A 113 2.97 -9.69 -11.59
CA HIS A 113 2.44 -9.89 -10.25
C HIS A 113 0.90 -9.81 -10.21
N VAL A 114 0.29 -8.91 -11.00
CA VAL A 114 -1.18 -8.86 -11.11
C VAL A 114 -1.74 -10.15 -11.72
N ARG A 115 -1.05 -10.75 -12.72
CA ARG A 115 -1.46 -12.05 -13.30
C ARG A 115 -1.28 -13.20 -12.32
N GLU A 116 -0.14 -13.24 -11.61
CA GLU A 116 0.17 -14.28 -10.63
C GLU A 116 -0.78 -14.24 -9.43
N ARG A 117 -1.08 -13.03 -8.95
CA ARG A 117 -1.92 -12.77 -7.76
C ARG A 117 -3.39 -12.58 -8.08
N ALA A 118 -3.75 -12.52 -9.38
CA ALA A 118 -5.09 -12.21 -9.89
C ALA A 118 -5.69 -10.88 -9.39
N MET A 119 -4.87 -10.02 -8.74
CA MET A 119 -5.33 -8.74 -8.20
C MET A 119 -4.16 -7.75 -8.00
N ASP A 120 -4.47 -6.47 -8.04
CA ASP A 120 -3.63 -5.37 -7.60
C ASP A 120 -3.98 -5.04 -6.14
N HIS A 121 -3.10 -5.45 -5.20
CA HIS A 121 -3.36 -5.34 -3.77
C HIS A 121 -3.41 -3.87 -3.31
N MET A 122 -2.51 -2.99 -3.83
CA MET A 122 -2.52 -1.57 -3.47
C MET A 122 -3.76 -0.85 -3.97
N ASP A 123 -4.18 -1.14 -5.22
CA ASP A 123 -5.44 -0.61 -5.74
C ASP A 123 -6.64 -1.07 -4.90
N ARG A 124 -6.61 -2.30 -4.40
CA ARG A 124 -7.67 -2.84 -3.55
C ARG A 124 -7.70 -2.16 -2.18
N ILE A 125 -6.54 -1.96 -1.55
CA ILE A 125 -6.44 -1.23 -0.27
C ILE A 125 -6.97 0.20 -0.45
N CYS A 126 -6.49 0.93 -1.45
CA CYS A 126 -6.93 2.31 -1.71
C CYS A 126 -8.44 2.41 -2.00
N ARG A 127 -9.01 1.45 -2.73
CA ARG A 127 -10.45 1.38 -2.99
C ARG A 127 -11.26 1.17 -1.72
N GLU A 128 -10.78 0.33 -0.82
CA GLU A 128 -11.45 0.09 0.45
C GLU A 128 -11.34 1.31 1.38
N VAL A 129 -10.19 1.99 1.41
CA VAL A 129 -10.05 3.28 2.11
C VAL A 129 -11.03 4.32 1.56
N GLU A 130 -11.17 4.44 0.24
CA GLU A 130 -12.17 5.32 -0.39
C GLU A 130 -13.58 5.02 0.13
N ARG A 131 -13.97 3.74 0.17
CA ARG A 131 -15.27 3.31 0.69
C ARG A 131 -15.44 3.67 2.18
N LEU A 132 -14.44 3.41 3.01
CA LEU A 132 -14.45 3.68 4.45
C LEU A 132 -14.49 5.17 4.77
N SER A 133 -13.92 6.00 3.88
CA SER A 133 -13.85 7.45 4.05
C SER A 133 -15.20 8.16 3.92
N GLY A 134 -16.23 7.48 3.39
CA GLY A 134 -17.51 8.10 3.09
C GLY A 134 -17.43 9.22 2.04
N GLY A 135 -16.45 9.15 1.14
CA GLY A 135 -16.26 10.12 0.05
C GLY A 135 -15.27 11.25 0.33
N LYS A 136 -14.69 11.33 1.54
CA LYS A 136 -13.65 12.31 1.87
C LYS A 136 -12.35 12.06 1.10
N VAL A 137 -12.07 10.81 0.81
CA VAL A 137 -10.89 10.39 0.06
C VAL A 137 -11.33 9.75 -1.25
N LYS A 138 -10.67 10.08 -2.35
CA LYS A 138 -10.91 9.52 -3.67
C LYS A 138 -9.68 8.75 -4.15
N ARG A 139 -9.90 7.58 -4.74
CA ARG A 139 -8.83 6.82 -5.40
C ARG A 139 -8.76 7.17 -6.88
N VAL A 140 -7.59 7.58 -7.33
CA VAL A 140 -7.33 7.89 -8.75
C VAL A 140 -6.05 7.18 -9.21
N ARG A 141 -6.05 6.59 -10.38
CA ARG A 141 -4.87 5.97 -10.98
C ARG A 141 -4.15 6.97 -11.89
N LEU A 142 -3.35 7.84 -11.30
CA LEU A 142 -2.51 8.81 -12.04
C LEU A 142 -1.27 8.16 -12.67
N LEU A 143 -0.91 6.96 -12.19
CA LEU A 143 0.27 6.23 -12.60
C LEU A 143 -0.09 4.90 -13.25
N THR A 144 0.68 4.52 -14.25
CA THR A 144 0.62 3.22 -14.92
C THR A 144 1.99 2.57 -14.93
N ARG A 145 2.03 1.24 -15.04
CA ARG A 145 3.29 0.53 -15.19
C ARG A 145 3.67 0.44 -16.65
N ALA A 146 4.91 0.83 -16.97
CA ALA A 146 5.50 0.55 -18.27
C ALA A 146 5.58 -0.97 -18.50
N LYS A 147 5.69 -1.42 -19.75
CA LYS A 147 5.81 -2.85 -20.07
C LYS A 147 6.97 -3.46 -19.28
N ASP A 148 6.74 -4.63 -18.66
CA ASP A 148 7.76 -5.38 -17.95
C ASP A 148 8.84 -5.87 -18.95
N THR A 149 9.87 -5.06 -19.18
CA THR A 149 11.07 -5.44 -19.92
C THR A 149 12.16 -5.84 -18.92
N VAL A 150 11.92 -6.89 -18.15
CA VAL A 150 12.96 -7.44 -17.28
C VAL A 150 13.84 -8.36 -18.14
N GLN A 151 15.04 -7.90 -18.49
CA GLN A 151 16.07 -8.79 -19.02
C GLN A 151 16.63 -9.64 -17.87
N VAL A 152 16.46 -10.95 -17.98
CA VAL A 152 17.09 -11.92 -17.08
C VAL A 152 18.59 -11.79 -17.24
N GLY A 153 19.35 -11.61 -16.14
CA GLY A 153 20.80 -11.44 -16.18
C GLY A 153 21.32 -9.99 -16.22
N ALA A 154 20.42 -8.99 -16.13
CA ALA A 154 20.82 -7.58 -16.14
C ALA A 154 21.72 -7.18 -14.95
N SER A 155 22.73 -6.34 -15.19
CA SER A 155 23.59 -5.75 -14.16
C SER A 155 22.79 -4.91 -13.15
N PRO A 156 23.34 -4.63 -11.95
CA PRO A 156 22.68 -3.78 -10.96
C PRO A 156 22.29 -2.41 -11.49
N GLU A 157 23.11 -1.82 -12.38
CA GLU A 157 22.85 -0.51 -12.99
C GLU A 157 21.69 -0.59 -13.98
N VAL A 158 21.62 -1.63 -14.80
CA VAL A 158 20.50 -1.87 -15.72
C VAL A 158 19.21 -2.11 -14.94
N ARG A 159 19.25 -2.86 -13.84
CA ARG A 159 18.08 -3.04 -12.94
C ARG A 159 17.62 -1.71 -12.34
N LYS A 160 18.56 -0.85 -11.92
CA LYS A 160 18.26 0.47 -11.38
C LYS A 160 17.62 1.39 -12.43
N LYS A 161 18.12 1.34 -13.68
CA LYS A 161 17.53 2.05 -14.82
C LYS A 161 16.14 1.53 -15.16
N GLN A 162 15.96 0.20 -15.21
CA GLN A 162 14.66 -0.45 -15.47
C GLN A 162 13.64 -0.14 -14.36
N ALA A 163 14.06 -0.06 -13.08
CA ALA A 163 13.19 0.34 -12.00
C ALA A 163 12.70 1.80 -12.14
N LYS A 164 13.54 2.70 -12.63
CA LYS A 164 13.18 4.09 -12.94
C LYS A 164 12.18 4.20 -14.08
N GLU A 165 12.33 3.38 -15.11
CA GLU A 165 11.46 3.36 -16.31
C GLU A 165 10.17 2.54 -16.08
N ALA A 166 10.02 1.92 -14.89
CA ALA A 166 8.92 1.00 -14.61
C ALA A 166 7.57 1.69 -14.42
N VAL A 167 7.54 2.98 -14.10
CA VAL A 167 6.33 3.76 -13.83
C VAL A 167 6.21 4.90 -14.83
N LYS A 168 5.00 5.17 -15.29
CA LYS A 168 4.66 6.30 -16.17
C LYS A 168 3.42 7.01 -15.65
N VAL A 169 3.35 8.31 -15.91
CA VAL A 169 2.14 9.10 -15.69
C VAL A 169 1.12 8.77 -16.79
N ASP A 170 -0.14 8.65 -16.42
CA ASP A 170 -1.24 8.68 -17.37
C ASP A 170 -1.60 10.14 -17.63
N GLU A 171 -1.01 10.71 -18.69
CA GLU A 171 -1.11 12.14 -18.99
C GLU A 171 -2.57 12.63 -19.14
N LYS A 172 -3.43 11.78 -19.71
CA LYS A 172 -4.84 12.13 -19.88
C LYS A 172 -5.57 12.22 -18.55
N VAL A 173 -5.38 11.20 -17.70
CA VAL A 173 -6.00 11.15 -16.38
C VAL A 173 -5.45 12.26 -15.47
N VAL A 174 -4.15 12.56 -15.54
CA VAL A 174 -3.55 13.67 -14.75
C VAL A 174 -4.06 15.02 -15.22
N ALA A 175 -4.13 15.26 -16.52
CA ALA A 175 -4.66 16.53 -17.05
C ALA A 175 -6.13 16.76 -16.64
N GLU A 176 -6.97 15.72 -16.70
CA GLU A 176 -8.35 15.77 -16.23
C GLU A 176 -8.43 16.02 -14.73
N PHE A 177 -7.64 15.29 -13.95
CA PHE A 177 -7.55 15.42 -12.50
C PHE A 177 -7.16 16.85 -12.07
N LEU A 178 -6.10 17.42 -12.66
CA LEU A 178 -5.61 18.76 -12.31
C LEU A 178 -6.60 19.86 -12.72
N ARG A 179 -7.34 19.67 -13.81
CA ARG A 179 -8.42 20.61 -14.21
C ARG A 179 -9.54 20.64 -13.17
N GLU A 180 -9.91 19.48 -12.62
CA GLU A 180 -11.01 19.38 -11.65
C GLU A 180 -10.59 19.72 -10.22
N ARG A 181 -9.35 19.41 -9.85
CA ARG A 181 -8.83 19.46 -8.47
C ARG A 181 -7.37 19.94 -8.42
N PRO A 182 -7.06 21.18 -8.84
CA PRO A 182 -5.67 21.65 -8.96
C PRO A 182 -4.92 21.71 -7.63
N GLU A 183 -5.65 21.93 -6.52
CA GLU A 183 -5.09 22.09 -5.18
C GLU A 183 -5.26 20.84 -4.28
N ALA A 184 -5.72 19.72 -4.84
CA ALA A 184 -5.95 18.52 -4.05
C ALA A 184 -4.63 17.96 -3.50
N ARG A 185 -4.67 17.55 -2.23
CA ARG A 185 -3.58 16.76 -1.65
C ARG A 185 -3.56 15.37 -2.29
N VAL A 186 -2.48 15.04 -2.96
CA VAL A 186 -2.23 13.71 -3.52
C VAL A 186 -1.42 12.89 -2.52
N VAL A 187 -1.90 11.69 -2.22
CA VAL A 187 -1.22 10.72 -1.35
C VAL A 187 -0.79 9.54 -2.20
N LEU A 188 0.50 9.47 -2.51
CA LEU A 188 1.11 8.34 -3.19
C LEU A 188 1.31 7.20 -2.19
N MET A 189 0.68 6.05 -2.44
CA MET A 189 0.70 4.92 -1.51
C MET A 189 1.41 3.70 -2.07
N ASP A 190 2.26 3.08 -1.23
CA ASP A 190 2.88 1.78 -1.51
C ASP A 190 2.82 0.88 -0.28
N ASP A 191 3.01 -0.41 -0.47
CA ASP A 191 2.99 -1.39 0.61
C ASP A 191 4.29 -1.38 1.43
N VAL A 192 5.44 -1.28 0.76
CA VAL A 192 6.76 -1.38 1.42
C VAL A 192 7.75 -0.35 0.89
N TRP A 193 8.28 0.46 1.80
CA TRP A 193 9.47 1.27 1.53
C TRP A 193 10.74 0.46 1.81
N THR A 194 11.48 0.16 0.78
CA THR A 194 12.81 -0.46 0.90
C THR A 194 13.90 0.59 0.80
N THR A 195 14.23 1.02 -0.41
CA THR A 195 15.14 2.14 -0.70
C THR A 195 14.38 3.42 -1.07
N GLY A 196 13.09 3.35 -1.26
CA GLY A 196 12.24 4.44 -1.71
C GLY A 196 12.38 4.83 -3.18
N ALA A 197 13.33 4.23 -3.91
CA ALA A 197 13.66 4.64 -5.27
C ALA A 197 12.43 4.68 -6.21
N SER A 198 11.55 3.69 -6.14
CA SER A 198 10.34 3.63 -6.98
C SER A 198 9.34 4.74 -6.64
N MET A 199 9.09 4.99 -5.35
CA MET A 199 8.17 6.05 -4.90
C MET A 199 8.73 7.43 -5.21
N VAL A 200 10.03 7.65 -4.99
CA VAL A 200 10.70 8.93 -5.32
C VAL A 200 10.62 9.23 -6.81
N GLU A 201 10.89 8.26 -7.68
CA GLU A 201 10.77 8.47 -9.14
C GLU A 201 9.31 8.71 -9.56
N ALA A 202 8.35 7.97 -8.98
CA ALA A 202 6.92 8.19 -9.22
C ALA A 202 6.49 9.60 -8.76
N GLY A 203 6.95 10.03 -7.59
CA GLY A 203 6.72 11.37 -7.07
C GLY A 203 7.25 12.46 -7.99
N LYS A 204 8.50 12.33 -8.48
CA LYS A 204 9.08 13.27 -9.46
C LYS A 204 8.24 13.36 -10.75
N LEU A 205 7.73 12.22 -11.22
CA LEU A 205 6.87 12.21 -12.40
C LEU A 205 5.54 12.94 -12.15
N LEU A 206 4.92 12.76 -10.97
CA LEU A 206 3.71 13.46 -10.58
C LEU A 206 3.95 14.97 -10.42
N CYS A 207 5.02 15.39 -9.76
CA CYS A 207 5.40 16.80 -9.64
C CYS A 207 5.64 17.43 -11.02
N LYS A 208 6.39 16.72 -11.91
CA LYS A 208 6.62 17.17 -13.29
C LYS A 208 5.32 17.31 -14.09
N ALA A 209 4.32 16.50 -13.79
CA ALA A 209 3.01 16.55 -14.43
C ALA A 209 2.08 17.63 -13.81
N GLY A 210 2.53 18.38 -12.80
CA GLY A 210 1.81 19.51 -12.22
C GLY A 210 1.15 19.26 -10.85
N VAL A 211 1.37 18.10 -10.21
CA VAL A 211 0.89 17.87 -8.85
C VAL A 211 1.71 18.72 -7.89
N SER A 212 1.05 19.62 -7.14
CA SER A 212 1.67 20.63 -6.27
C SER A 212 1.73 20.20 -4.80
N LYS A 213 0.80 19.35 -4.33
CA LYS A 213 0.73 18.88 -2.94
C LYS A 213 0.82 17.36 -2.92
N LEU A 214 2.00 16.84 -2.60
CA LEU A 214 2.28 15.41 -2.69
C LEU A 214 2.83 14.84 -1.38
N THR A 215 2.09 13.90 -0.80
CA THR A 215 2.49 13.12 0.38
C THR A 215 2.81 11.69 -0.04
N ALA A 216 3.87 11.10 0.51
CA ALA A 216 4.17 9.67 0.33
C ALA A 216 3.80 8.89 1.59
N VAL A 217 3.06 7.80 1.43
CA VAL A 217 2.71 6.89 2.52
C VAL A 217 3.10 5.47 2.14
N ALA A 218 4.09 4.92 2.83
CA ALA A 218 4.38 3.49 2.81
C ALA A 218 3.68 2.82 3.99
N ILE A 219 2.92 1.76 3.76
CA ILE A 219 2.27 1.05 4.86
C ILE A 219 3.35 0.46 5.77
N THR A 220 4.43 -0.08 5.21
CA THR A 220 5.55 -0.62 5.97
C THR A 220 6.91 -0.18 5.44
N LYS A 221 7.93 -0.26 6.30
CA LYS A 221 9.34 -0.03 5.95
C LYS A 221 10.15 -1.28 6.28
N SER A 222 11.05 -1.67 5.38
CA SER A 222 12.03 -2.70 5.69
C SER A 222 13.05 -2.17 6.68
N ARG A 223 13.34 -2.90 7.77
CA ARG A 223 14.42 -2.54 8.69
C ARG A 223 15.76 -2.61 7.95
N THR A 224 16.58 -1.62 8.13
CA THR A 224 17.99 -1.73 7.78
C THR A 224 18.68 -2.61 8.82
N ARG A 225 19.74 -3.36 8.44
CA ARG A 225 20.48 -4.26 9.34
C ARG A 225 20.98 -3.62 10.66
N LYS A 226 20.86 -2.29 10.79
CA LYS A 226 21.25 -1.52 11.99
C LYS A 226 20.07 -1.19 12.93
N SER A 227 18.84 -1.47 12.58
CA SER A 227 17.69 -1.18 13.45
C SER A 227 17.43 -2.36 14.39
N PRO A 228 17.35 -2.16 15.72
CA PRO A 228 17.05 -3.25 16.65
C PRO A 228 15.65 -3.80 16.40
N ALA A 229 15.51 -5.13 16.40
CA ALA A 229 14.22 -5.78 16.39
C ALA A 229 13.54 -5.54 17.75
N ILE A 230 12.35 -4.94 17.74
CA ILE A 230 11.50 -4.91 18.93
C ILE A 230 10.90 -6.31 19.04
N ARG A 231 11.35 -7.11 20.00
CA ARG A 231 10.74 -8.39 20.33
C ARG A 231 9.38 -8.08 20.97
N HIS A 232 8.30 -8.53 20.35
CA HIS A 232 6.98 -8.57 20.98
C HIS A 232 7.02 -9.64 22.10
N GLY A 233 7.14 -9.21 23.31
CA GLY A 233 7.16 -10.09 24.45
C GLY A 233 7.67 -9.37 25.69
N GLU A 234 6.87 -8.45 26.20
CA GLU A 234 6.85 -8.01 27.60
C GLU A 234 5.73 -6.98 27.71
N ILE A 235 4.51 -7.50 27.87
CA ILE A 235 3.40 -6.76 28.47
C ILE A 235 3.14 -7.49 29.78
N ASP A 236 3.77 -7.00 30.85
CA ASP A 236 3.35 -7.25 32.23
C ASP A 236 1.99 -6.57 32.50
#